data_0ea39b1fa4b9e3734d4bc60106533eb4
#
_entry.id   0ea39b1fa4b9e3734d4bc60106533eb4
#
_cell.length_a   1.000
_cell.length_b   1.000
_cell.length_c   1.000
_cell.angle_alpha   90.00
_cell.angle_beta   90.00
_cell.angle_gamma   90.00
#
_symmetry.space_group_name_H-M   'P 1'
#
loop_
_entity.id
_entity.type
_entity.pdbx_description
1 polymer ?
#
loop_
_entity_poly.entity_id
_entity_poly.type
_entity_poly.pdbx_seq_one_letter_code
_entity_poly.pdbx_strand_id
1 'polypeptide(L)'
;MKTFKVEYEIIDRKLQKIFTKGGDPTEYSGELKQGPLGKKRLKITNERNEEVGEITEKKYRFGLYDLVQFVITAGGEKITLAKEMKELKSYYVIEPDRIALEGDWMGSDFEIQKDQETIARVENKKDSFFIEIIKENYETLSLSILFGIIWVFYYERLL
;
A
#
# COMPACT_ATOMS: atom_id res chain seq x y z
N MET A 1 -15.01 0.56 16.09
CA MET A 1 -13.89 0.49 15.16
C MET A 1 -14.40 0.42 13.73
N LYS A 2 -13.71 1.09 12.83
CA LYS A 2 -14.09 1.06 11.42
C LYS A 2 -13.41 -0.08 10.69
N THR A 3 -14.15 -0.73 9.82
CA THR A 3 -13.62 -1.77 8.93
C THR A 3 -13.92 -1.37 7.49
N PHE A 4 -12.91 -1.47 6.64
CA PHE A 4 -13.07 -1.22 5.22
C PHE A 4 -12.77 -2.49 4.44
N LYS A 5 -13.55 -2.71 3.39
CA LYS A 5 -13.20 -3.69 2.38
C LYS A 5 -12.44 -2.96 1.28
N VAL A 6 -11.28 -3.45 0.93
CA VAL A 6 -10.43 -2.84 -0.10
C VAL A 6 -10.33 -3.78 -1.28
N GLU A 7 -10.64 -3.25 -2.45
CA GLU A 7 -10.59 -3.97 -3.71
C GLU A 7 -9.68 -3.24 -4.69
N TYR A 8 -9.40 -3.88 -5.80
CA TYR A 8 -8.57 -3.33 -6.86
C TYR A 8 -9.15 -3.70 -8.22
N GLU A 9 -8.77 -2.92 -9.22
CA GLU A 9 -9.21 -3.14 -10.60
C GLU A 9 -8.00 -3.30 -11.50
N ILE A 10 -7.94 -4.41 -12.22
CA ILE A 10 -6.90 -4.71 -13.19
C ILE A 10 -7.57 -4.84 -14.56
N ILE A 11 -7.14 -4.03 -15.52
CA ILE A 11 -7.62 -4.05 -16.90
C ILE A 11 -6.42 -4.27 -17.82
N ASP A 12 -6.51 -5.26 -18.71
CA ASP A 12 -5.44 -5.61 -19.63
C ASP A 12 -4.10 -5.84 -18.92
N ARG A 13 -4.17 -6.57 -17.79
CA ARG A 13 -3.03 -6.90 -16.93
C ARG A 13 -2.37 -5.69 -16.26
N LYS A 14 -3.03 -4.54 -16.28
CA LYS A 14 -2.52 -3.33 -15.63
C LYS A 14 -3.40 -2.92 -14.46
N LEU A 15 -2.78 -2.66 -13.34
CA LEU A 15 -3.46 -2.12 -12.17
C LEU A 15 -3.92 -0.71 -12.48
N GLN A 16 -5.22 -0.44 -12.32
CA GLN A 16 -5.83 0.85 -12.62
C GLN A 16 -6.22 1.60 -11.36
N LYS A 17 -6.75 0.88 -10.39
CA LYS A 17 -7.41 1.50 -9.25
C LYS A 17 -7.36 0.59 -8.03
N ILE A 18 -7.21 1.19 -6.85
CA ILE A 18 -7.37 0.55 -5.56
C ILE A 18 -8.36 1.40 -4.78
N PHE A 19 -9.37 0.79 -4.18
CA PHE A 19 -10.46 1.56 -3.58
C PHE A 19 -11.13 0.81 -2.43
N THR A 20 -11.75 1.56 -1.53
CA THR A 20 -12.59 0.98 -0.49
C THR A 20 -14.01 0.79 -1.05
N LYS A 21 -14.67 -0.29 -0.66
CA LYS A 21 -16.01 -0.62 -1.15
C LYS A 21 -16.97 -0.85 0.00
N GLY A 22 -18.06 -0.12 -0.03
CA GLY A 22 -19.27 -0.39 0.74
C GLY A 22 -19.27 0.02 2.21
N GLY A 23 -20.42 0.31 2.71
CA GLY A 23 -20.81 0.25 4.11
C GLY A 23 -20.50 1.45 4.99
N ASP A 24 -19.43 2.16 4.79
CA ASP A 24 -19.07 3.32 5.61
C ASP A 24 -19.15 4.60 4.76
N PRO A 25 -19.59 5.75 5.33
CA PRO A 25 -19.63 6.99 4.57
C PRO A 25 -18.29 7.49 4.06
N THR A 26 -17.18 7.06 4.66
CA THR A 26 -15.84 7.49 4.23
C THR A 26 -15.28 6.50 3.21
N GLU A 27 -15.19 6.92 1.95
CA GLU A 27 -14.61 6.12 0.89
C GLU A 27 -13.26 6.70 0.44
N TYR A 28 -12.34 5.80 0.18
CA TYR A 28 -11.01 6.13 -0.33
C TYR A 28 -10.80 5.48 -1.68
N SER A 29 -10.15 6.20 -2.57
CA SER A 29 -9.88 5.69 -3.91
C SER A 29 -8.49 6.16 -4.37
N GLY A 30 -7.74 5.24 -4.95
CA GLY A 30 -6.45 5.55 -5.57
C GLY A 30 -6.46 5.14 -7.02
N GLU A 31 -6.19 6.07 -7.93
CA GLU A 31 -6.05 5.79 -9.34
C GLU A 31 -4.57 5.86 -9.73
N LEU A 32 -4.13 4.84 -10.48
CA LEU A 32 -2.77 4.78 -10.98
C LEU A 32 -2.65 5.60 -12.24
N LYS A 33 -1.76 6.58 -12.23
CA LYS A 33 -1.50 7.44 -13.39
C LYS A 33 -0.03 7.38 -13.77
N GLN A 34 0.23 7.39 -15.06
CA GLN A 34 1.57 7.46 -15.60
C GLN A 34 1.85 8.90 -15.99
N GLY A 35 2.86 9.50 -15.36
CA GLY A 35 3.30 10.86 -15.65
C GLY A 35 4.37 10.92 -16.73
N PRO A 36 4.95 12.11 -16.95
CA PRO A 36 6.07 12.28 -17.86
C PRO A 36 7.23 11.36 -17.49
N LEU A 37 7.97 10.89 -18.49
CA LEU A 37 9.12 10.00 -18.32
C LEU A 37 8.77 8.63 -17.72
N GLY A 38 7.49 8.20 -17.81
CA GLY A 38 7.08 6.88 -17.38
C GLY A 38 6.92 6.69 -15.88
N LYS A 39 6.99 7.75 -15.09
CA LYS A 39 6.79 7.66 -13.64
C LYS A 39 5.34 7.32 -13.31
N LYS A 40 5.15 6.29 -12.51
CA LYS A 40 3.82 5.88 -12.07
C LYS A 40 3.53 6.44 -10.68
N ARG A 41 2.32 6.92 -10.51
CA ARG A 41 1.87 7.59 -9.29
C ARG A 41 0.43 7.20 -9.00
N LEU A 42 0.16 6.93 -7.74
CA LEU A 42 -1.19 6.65 -7.26
C LEU A 42 -1.57 7.72 -6.26
N LYS A 43 -2.57 8.55 -6.62
CA LYS A 43 -3.11 9.56 -5.72
C LYS A 43 -4.28 8.97 -4.97
N ILE A 44 -4.30 9.13 -3.66
CA ILE A 44 -5.37 8.63 -2.81
C ILE A 44 -6.26 9.81 -2.46
N THR A 45 -7.54 9.68 -2.78
CA THR A 45 -8.55 10.70 -2.49
C THR A 45 -9.59 10.14 -1.53
N ASN A 46 -10.22 11.02 -0.76
CA ASN A 46 -11.31 10.66 0.12
C ASN A 46 -12.67 10.90 -0.58
N GLU A 47 -13.77 10.74 0.15
CA GLU A 47 -15.14 10.92 -0.38
C GLU A 47 -15.41 12.33 -0.91
N ARG A 48 -14.67 13.33 -0.45
CA ARG A 48 -14.77 14.72 -0.91
C ARG A 48 -13.88 15.02 -2.08
N ASN A 49 -13.25 13.99 -2.65
CA ASN A 49 -12.27 14.12 -3.73
C ASN A 49 -11.04 14.95 -3.34
N GLU A 50 -10.72 15.00 -2.05
CA GLU A 50 -9.50 15.64 -1.54
C GLU A 50 -8.35 14.64 -1.56
N GLU A 51 -7.17 15.08 -2.01
CA GLU A 51 -5.98 14.26 -1.99
C GLU A 51 -5.48 14.11 -0.54
N VAL A 52 -5.49 12.88 -0.03
CA VAL A 52 -5.08 12.58 1.35
C VAL A 52 -3.83 11.74 1.44
N GLY A 53 -3.36 11.22 0.32
CA GLY A 53 -2.13 10.43 0.26
C GLY A 53 -1.65 10.27 -1.17
N GLU A 54 -0.42 9.79 -1.28
CA GLU A 54 0.22 9.57 -2.56
C GLU A 54 1.21 8.42 -2.46
N ILE A 55 1.27 7.61 -3.51
CA ILE A 55 2.26 6.55 -3.63
C ILE A 55 2.97 6.73 -4.96
N THR A 56 4.29 6.76 -4.93
CA THR A 56 5.11 6.84 -6.13
C THR A 56 5.98 5.61 -6.25
N GLU A 57 6.12 5.10 -7.48
CA GLU A 57 7.00 3.99 -7.78
C GLU A 57 8.32 4.53 -8.29
N LYS A 58 9.43 4.08 -7.71
CA LYS A 58 10.78 4.38 -8.18
C LYS A 58 11.49 3.09 -8.51
N LYS A 59 12.15 3.05 -9.66
CA LYS A 59 12.89 1.89 -10.09
C LYS A 59 14.38 2.17 -10.04
N TYR A 60 15.14 1.22 -9.52
CA TYR A 60 16.59 1.28 -9.45
C TYR A 60 17.16 0.05 -10.14
N ARG A 61 18.29 0.22 -10.78
CA ARG A 61 19.00 -0.91 -11.38
C ARG A 61 20.21 -1.29 -10.49
N PHE A 62 20.30 -2.57 -10.15
CA PHE A 62 21.42 -3.11 -9.43
C PHE A 62 21.98 -4.29 -10.24
N GLY A 63 23.03 -4.04 -11.03
CA GLY A 63 23.55 -5.02 -11.96
C GLY A 63 22.52 -5.40 -13.03
N LEU A 64 22.15 -6.67 -13.07
CA LEU A 64 21.12 -7.18 -13.97
C LEU A 64 19.70 -7.14 -13.36
N TYR A 65 19.57 -6.68 -12.14
CA TYR A 65 18.29 -6.68 -11.43
C TYR A 65 17.67 -5.30 -11.39
N ASP A 66 16.37 -5.26 -11.62
CA ASP A 66 15.57 -4.05 -11.38
C ASP A 66 14.99 -4.13 -9.98
N LEU A 67 15.31 -3.14 -9.15
CA LEU A 67 14.77 -3.02 -7.80
C LEU A 67 13.76 -1.88 -7.77
N VAL A 68 12.69 -2.06 -7.04
CA VAL A 68 11.61 -1.09 -6.95
C VAL A 68 11.48 -0.55 -5.53
N GLN A 69 11.08 0.72 -5.42
CA GLN A 69 10.66 1.32 -4.17
C GLN A 69 9.29 1.95 -4.36
N PHE A 70 8.43 1.75 -3.39
CA PHE A 70 7.14 2.43 -3.32
C PHE A 70 7.19 3.41 -2.17
N VAL A 71 7.07 4.70 -2.46
CA VAL A 71 7.12 5.76 -1.46
C VAL A 71 5.71 6.23 -1.18
N ILE A 72 5.26 6.03 0.05
CA ILE A 72 3.93 6.37 0.52
C ILE A 72 4.02 7.63 1.36
N THR A 73 3.26 8.66 0.99
CA THR A 73 3.16 9.90 1.75
C THR A 73 1.71 10.08 2.17
N ALA A 74 1.44 10.05 3.45
CA ALA A 74 0.09 10.19 4.01
C ALA A 74 0.16 10.52 5.48
N GLY A 75 -0.79 11.31 5.98
CA GLY A 75 -0.90 11.61 7.41
C GLY A 75 0.35 12.24 8.02
N GLY A 76 1.09 13.02 7.23
CA GLY A 76 2.34 13.64 7.70
C GLY A 76 3.53 12.69 7.74
N GLU A 77 3.36 11.45 7.30
CA GLU A 77 4.41 10.43 7.29
C GLU A 77 4.88 10.14 5.87
N LYS A 78 6.15 9.75 5.76
CA LYS A 78 6.73 9.25 4.53
C LYS A 78 7.25 7.85 4.79
N ILE A 79 6.71 6.87 4.10
CA ILE A 79 7.02 5.46 4.30
C ILE A 79 7.51 4.88 3.00
N THR A 80 8.58 4.10 3.05
CA THR A 80 9.14 3.46 1.86
C THR A 80 9.06 1.95 2.00
N LEU A 81 8.48 1.30 0.98
CA LEU A 81 8.54 -0.15 0.82
C LEU A 81 9.60 -0.41 -0.26
N ALA A 82 10.77 -0.84 0.15
CA ALA A 82 11.91 -0.99 -0.74
C ALA A 82 12.25 -2.46 -0.99
N LYS A 83 12.33 -2.83 -2.26
CA LYS A 83 12.82 -4.16 -2.63
C LYS A 83 14.33 -4.14 -2.62
N GLU A 84 14.93 -5.10 -1.91
CA GLU A 84 16.38 -5.24 -1.79
C GLU A 84 16.81 -6.66 -2.13
N MET A 85 18.09 -6.80 -2.46
CA MET A 85 18.69 -8.10 -2.79
C MET A 85 19.79 -8.44 -1.80
N LYS A 86 19.76 -9.67 -1.29
CA LYS A 86 20.81 -10.21 -0.44
C LYS A 86 21.01 -11.68 -0.79
N GLU A 87 22.23 -12.08 -1.10
CA GLU A 87 22.58 -13.47 -1.42
C GLU A 87 21.67 -14.08 -2.51
N LEU A 88 21.43 -13.30 -3.58
CA LEU A 88 20.58 -13.69 -4.72
C LEU A 88 19.09 -13.86 -4.40
N LYS A 89 18.67 -13.41 -3.22
CA LYS A 89 17.24 -13.40 -2.84
C LYS A 89 16.76 -11.97 -2.70
N SER A 90 15.56 -11.72 -3.19
CA SER A 90 14.91 -10.42 -3.01
C SER A 90 13.99 -10.44 -1.80
N TYR A 91 13.87 -9.31 -1.13
CA TYR A 91 12.97 -9.11 -0.01
C TYR A 91 12.59 -7.63 0.07
N TYR A 92 11.55 -7.32 0.84
CA TYR A 92 11.11 -5.95 1.04
C TYR A 92 11.46 -5.47 2.44
N VAL A 93 11.89 -4.21 2.51
CA VAL A 93 12.17 -3.52 3.77
C VAL A 93 11.20 -2.33 3.86
N ILE A 94 10.63 -2.11 5.04
CA ILE A 94 9.80 -0.95 5.32
C ILE A 94 10.59 0.06 6.15
N GLU A 95 10.53 1.32 5.77
CA GLU A 95 11.19 2.43 6.46
C GLU A 95 10.19 3.57 6.67
N PRO A 96 10.25 4.30 7.80
CA PRO A 96 11.20 4.17 8.92
C PRO A 96 10.86 3.01 9.87
N ASP A 97 11.80 2.68 10.76
CA ASP A 97 11.69 1.55 11.71
C ASP A 97 10.45 1.61 12.61
N ARG A 98 9.93 2.80 12.88
CA ARG A 98 8.76 2.96 13.75
C ARG A 98 7.47 2.45 13.12
N ILE A 99 7.48 2.16 11.80
CA ILE A 99 6.39 1.51 11.10
C ILE A 99 6.80 0.05 10.87
N ALA A 100 5.96 -0.88 11.27
CA ALA A 100 6.23 -2.30 11.13
C ALA A 100 5.00 -3.04 10.62
N LEU A 101 5.24 -4.12 9.89
CA LEU A 101 4.19 -5.03 9.44
C LEU A 101 4.45 -6.36 10.16
N GLU A 102 3.56 -6.70 11.10
CA GLU A 102 3.67 -7.93 11.87
C GLU A 102 2.88 -9.04 11.21
N GLY A 103 3.54 -10.16 10.94
CA GLY A 103 2.97 -11.30 10.25
C GLY A 103 3.56 -11.50 8.86
N ASP A 104 3.10 -12.53 8.18
CA ASP A 104 3.52 -12.81 6.80
C ASP A 104 2.68 -11.98 5.82
N TRP A 105 3.00 -10.69 5.74
CA TRP A 105 2.22 -9.74 4.95
C TRP A 105 2.24 -9.99 3.45
N MET A 106 3.17 -10.79 2.97
CA MET A 106 3.25 -11.14 1.54
C MET A 106 2.29 -12.28 1.16
N GLY A 107 1.68 -12.96 2.09
CA GLY A 107 0.84 -14.10 1.78
C GLY A 107 -0.32 -14.37 2.73
N SER A 108 -0.40 -13.69 3.87
CA SER A 108 -1.46 -13.93 4.84
C SER A 108 -1.87 -12.65 5.57
N ASP A 109 -2.60 -12.80 6.64
CA ASP A 109 -3.07 -11.68 7.46
C ASP A 109 -1.90 -11.04 8.20
N PHE A 110 -2.00 -9.74 8.47
CA PHE A 110 -0.94 -9.02 9.15
C PHE A 110 -1.50 -7.82 9.91
N GLU A 111 -0.65 -7.24 10.77
CA GLU A 111 -0.98 -6.02 11.50
C GLU A 111 -0.04 -4.90 11.09
N ILE A 112 -0.56 -3.68 11.05
CA ILE A 112 0.24 -2.48 10.85
C ILE A 112 0.51 -1.88 12.22
N GLN A 113 1.78 -1.64 12.53
CA GLN A 113 2.20 -1.05 13.80
C GLN A 113 2.91 0.27 13.57
N LYS A 114 2.70 1.19 14.49
CA LYS A 114 3.41 2.45 14.57
C LYS A 114 3.85 2.67 16.00
N ASP A 115 5.16 2.92 16.19
CA ASP A 115 5.76 3.07 17.52
C ASP A 115 5.38 1.90 18.45
N GLN A 116 5.44 0.68 17.90
CA GLN A 116 5.16 -0.58 18.61
C GLN A 116 3.69 -0.81 19.01
N GLU A 117 2.79 0.07 18.56
CA GLU A 117 1.36 -0.10 18.78
C GLU A 117 0.66 -0.52 17.49
N THR A 118 -0.27 -1.46 17.59
CA THR A 118 -1.09 -1.87 16.44
C THR A 118 -2.08 -0.76 16.12
N ILE A 119 -1.99 -0.22 14.89
CA ILE A 119 -2.89 0.82 14.42
C ILE A 119 -3.97 0.27 13.48
N ALA A 120 -3.74 -0.90 12.87
CA ALA A 120 -4.70 -1.55 11.99
C ALA A 120 -4.39 -3.03 11.84
N ARG A 121 -5.43 -3.82 11.53
CA ARG A 121 -5.31 -5.25 11.21
C ARG A 121 -5.85 -5.50 9.82
N VAL A 122 -5.13 -6.30 9.05
CA VAL A 122 -5.48 -6.58 7.66
C VAL A 122 -5.70 -8.08 7.47
N GLU A 123 -6.86 -8.43 6.87
CA GLU A 123 -7.15 -9.79 6.44
C GLU A 123 -7.00 -9.85 4.92
N ASN A 124 -6.19 -10.79 4.46
CA ASN A 124 -5.98 -11.04 3.04
C ASN A 124 -6.93 -12.15 2.59
N LYS A 125 -7.93 -11.81 1.79
CA LYS A 125 -8.93 -12.75 1.26
C LYS A 125 -8.65 -13.13 -0.21
N LYS A 126 -7.44 -12.91 -0.69
CA LYS A 126 -6.95 -13.19 -2.05
C LYS A 126 -7.45 -12.22 -3.12
N ASP A 127 -8.77 -12.04 -3.26
CA ASP A 127 -9.37 -11.12 -4.24
C ASP A 127 -9.76 -9.78 -3.65
N SER A 128 -9.71 -9.69 -2.33
CA SER A 128 -10.00 -8.46 -1.60
C SER A 128 -9.28 -8.47 -0.26
N PHE A 129 -9.27 -7.31 0.41
CA PHE A 129 -8.65 -7.15 1.71
C PHE A 129 -9.65 -6.49 2.64
N PHE A 130 -9.62 -6.90 3.91
CA PHE A 130 -10.39 -6.22 4.96
C PHE A 130 -9.40 -5.60 5.91
N ILE A 131 -9.59 -4.33 6.22
CA ILE A 131 -8.75 -3.61 7.17
C ILE A 131 -9.61 -3.06 8.30
N GLU A 132 -9.25 -3.43 9.52
CA GLU A 132 -9.86 -2.90 10.73
C GLU A 132 -8.97 -1.79 11.27
N ILE A 133 -9.52 -0.60 11.38
CA ILE A 133 -8.79 0.55 11.90
C ILE A 133 -8.89 0.56 13.42
N ILE A 134 -7.77 0.32 14.09
CA ILE A 134 -7.69 0.29 15.57
C ILE A 134 -7.57 1.71 16.12
N LYS A 135 -6.71 2.53 15.51
CA LYS A 135 -6.48 3.92 15.89
C LYS A 135 -7.03 4.84 14.81
N GLU A 136 -8.15 5.50 15.08
CA GLU A 136 -8.85 6.34 14.08
C GLU A 136 -8.00 7.50 13.56
N ASN A 137 -7.14 8.06 14.38
CA ASN A 137 -6.25 9.12 13.95
C ASN A 137 -5.21 8.67 12.92
N TYR A 138 -5.04 7.37 12.71
CA TYR A 138 -4.15 6.79 11.71
C TYR A 138 -4.90 6.07 10.59
N GLU A 139 -6.18 6.38 10.42
CA GLU A 139 -7.01 5.75 9.37
C GLU A 139 -6.44 5.96 7.98
N THR A 140 -6.19 7.21 7.60
CA THR A 140 -5.65 7.55 6.28
C THR A 140 -4.27 6.94 6.06
N LEU A 141 -3.41 6.98 7.08
CA LEU A 141 -2.09 6.37 7.01
C LEU A 141 -2.19 4.87 6.80
N SER A 142 -3.04 4.20 7.57
CA SER A 142 -3.21 2.74 7.49
C SER A 142 -3.73 2.31 6.12
N LEU A 143 -4.73 3.00 5.60
CA LEU A 143 -5.27 2.71 4.27
C LEU A 143 -4.23 2.96 3.18
N SER A 144 -3.45 4.03 3.30
CA SER A 144 -2.41 4.35 2.34
C SER A 144 -1.30 3.28 2.32
N ILE A 145 -0.93 2.78 3.49
CA ILE A 145 0.02 1.66 3.59
C ILE A 145 -0.54 0.42 2.91
N LEU A 146 -1.81 0.08 3.15
CA LEU A 146 -2.43 -1.08 2.51
C LEU A 146 -2.48 -0.91 0.98
N PHE A 147 -2.81 0.28 0.50
CA PHE A 147 -2.81 0.55 -0.95
C PHE A 147 -1.40 0.33 -1.53
N GLY A 148 -0.37 0.76 -0.84
CA GLY A 148 1.01 0.50 -1.25
C GLY A 148 1.36 -0.99 -1.26
N ILE A 149 0.91 -1.72 -0.27
CA ILE A 149 1.11 -3.18 -0.19
C ILE A 149 0.41 -3.88 -1.36
N ILE A 150 -0.81 -3.46 -1.70
CA ILE A 150 -1.54 -4.03 -2.85
C ILE A 150 -0.78 -3.77 -4.15
N TRP A 151 -0.19 -2.59 -4.30
CA TRP A 151 0.64 -2.29 -5.46
C TRP A 151 1.90 -3.16 -5.50
N VAL A 152 2.53 -3.42 -4.35
CA VAL A 152 3.63 -4.39 -4.24
C VAL A 152 3.16 -5.77 -4.72
N PHE A 153 2.00 -6.21 -4.27
CA PHE A 153 1.44 -7.50 -4.68
C PHE A 153 1.22 -7.57 -6.19
N TYR A 154 0.69 -6.52 -6.77
CA TYR A 154 0.55 -6.45 -8.23
C TYR A 154 1.91 -6.55 -8.92
N TYR A 155 2.90 -5.80 -8.44
CA TYR A 155 4.26 -5.80 -8.99
C TYR A 155 4.89 -7.20 -8.89
N GLU A 156 4.68 -7.90 -7.80
CA GLU A 156 5.22 -9.24 -7.56
C GLU A 156 4.34 -10.36 -8.12
N ARG A 157 3.24 -10.01 -8.81
CA ARG A 157 2.29 -10.94 -9.41
C ARG A 157 1.64 -11.88 -8.40
N LEU A 158 1.23 -11.32 -7.26
CA LEU A 158 0.56 -12.05 -6.19
C LEU A 158 -0.96 -11.81 -6.16
N LEU A 159 -1.48 -11.02 -7.07
CA LEU A 159 -2.93 -10.75 -7.18
C LEU A 159 -3.61 -11.71 -8.15
#